data_31b75a88589b29eda71cc458982f0006
#
_entry.id   31b75a88589b29eda71cc458982f0006
#
_cell.length_a   1.000
_cell.length_b   1.000
_cell.length_c   1.000
_cell.angle_alpha   90.00
_cell.angle_beta   90.00
_cell.angle_gamma   90.00
#
_symmetry.space_group_name_H-M   'P 1'
#
loop_
_entity.id
_entity.type
_entity.pdbx_description
1 polymer ?
#
loop_
_entity_poly.entity_id
_entity_poly.type
_entity_poly.pdbx_seq_one_letter_code
_entity_poly.pdbx_strand_id
1 'polypeptide(L)'
;MEKMKKIQMVDLSEQYKGIKSAVDKAIMDVVSSAQFINGPDVKSFQQELATYLGVKHVITCANGTDALQISMMGLGLKPGDEVITPSYTYIATTEVIGLLGLKPVFVDCEPDTFNISVSAIEKAITSKTKAIVPVHLYGQACDMQPIMQIAKKHNLFVIED
;
A
#
# COMPACT_ATOMS: atom_id res chain seq x y z
N MET A 1 35.88 -22.39 -18.47
CA MET A 1 34.62 -22.53 -17.68
C MET A 1 34.04 -21.15 -17.54
N GLU A 2 32.93 -20.87 -18.24
CA GLU A 2 32.20 -19.63 -18.09
C GLU A 2 31.64 -19.55 -16.66
N LYS A 3 31.96 -18.46 -15.95
CA LYS A 3 31.41 -18.23 -14.61
C LYS A 3 29.91 -18.04 -14.74
N MET A 4 29.12 -18.98 -14.21
CA MET A 4 27.67 -18.82 -14.15
C MET A 4 27.34 -17.47 -13.52
N LYS A 5 26.57 -16.65 -14.22
CA LYS A 5 26.09 -15.37 -13.70
C LYS A 5 25.15 -15.65 -12.52
N LYS A 6 25.42 -15.04 -11.38
CA LYS A 6 24.56 -15.16 -10.19
C LYS A 6 23.20 -14.51 -10.52
N ILE A 7 22.15 -15.31 -10.46
CA ILE A 7 20.77 -14.83 -10.61
C ILE A 7 20.35 -14.21 -9.28
N GLN A 8 19.89 -12.97 -9.33
CA GLN A 8 19.32 -12.28 -8.17
C GLN A 8 17.81 -12.28 -8.29
N MET A 9 17.09 -12.36 -7.17
CA MET A 9 15.63 -12.27 -7.15
C MET A 9 15.14 -10.88 -7.57
N VAL A 10 15.88 -9.83 -7.19
CA VAL A 10 15.65 -8.45 -7.59
C VAL A 10 16.98 -7.83 -8.00
N ASP A 11 17.09 -7.33 -9.22
CA ASP A 11 18.30 -6.66 -9.74
C ASP A 11 18.00 -5.20 -10.09
N LEU A 12 17.98 -4.36 -9.07
CA LEU A 12 17.77 -2.92 -9.21
C LEU A 12 18.87 -2.23 -10.04
N SER A 13 20.08 -2.81 -10.05
CA SER A 13 21.19 -2.26 -10.84
C SER A 13 20.95 -2.38 -12.34
N GLU A 14 20.43 -3.54 -12.79
CA GLU A 14 20.08 -3.71 -14.20
C GLU A 14 18.87 -2.85 -14.59
N GLN A 15 17.88 -2.75 -13.73
CA GLN A 15 16.75 -1.84 -13.96
C GLN A 15 17.23 -0.39 -14.12
N TYR A 16 18.06 0.09 -13.21
CA TYR A 16 18.60 1.45 -13.26
C TYR A 16 19.42 1.72 -14.54
N LYS A 17 20.22 0.77 -15.00
CA LYS A 17 20.99 0.94 -16.26
C LYS A 17 20.09 1.30 -17.44
N GLY A 18 18.92 0.66 -17.53
CA GLY A 18 17.96 0.90 -18.61
C GLY A 18 17.32 2.28 -18.59
N ILE A 19 17.19 2.90 -17.42
CA ILE A 19 16.54 4.21 -17.23
C ILE A 19 17.49 5.31 -16.76
N LYS A 20 18.79 5.00 -16.64
CA LYS A 20 19.80 5.85 -16.03
C LYS A 20 19.81 7.29 -16.53
N SER A 21 19.83 7.49 -17.84
CA SER A 21 19.97 8.85 -18.40
C SER A 21 18.77 9.74 -18.06
N ALA A 22 17.56 9.17 -18.07
CA ALA A 22 16.33 9.88 -17.72
C ALA A 22 16.26 10.21 -16.22
N VAL A 23 16.61 9.22 -15.37
CA VAL A 23 16.58 9.38 -13.91
C VAL A 23 17.66 10.39 -13.45
N ASP A 24 18.88 10.25 -13.92
CA ASP A 24 19.98 11.18 -13.54
C ASP A 24 19.64 12.61 -13.95
N LYS A 25 19.11 12.79 -15.17
CA LYS A 25 18.70 14.11 -15.63
C LYS A 25 17.61 14.70 -14.73
N ALA A 26 16.56 13.95 -14.44
CA ALA A 26 15.44 14.42 -13.61
C ALA A 26 15.93 14.81 -12.20
N ILE A 27 16.78 13.98 -11.58
CA ILE A 27 17.37 14.30 -10.27
C ILE A 27 18.17 15.60 -10.34
N MET A 28 19.02 15.75 -11.35
CA MET A 28 19.86 16.96 -11.48
C MET A 28 19.03 18.21 -11.78
N ASP A 29 17.95 18.09 -12.53
CA ASP A 29 17.03 19.21 -12.79
C ASP A 29 16.40 19.70 -11.47
N VAL A 30 15.93 18.77 -10.61
CA VAL A 30 15.39 19.12 -9.28
C VAL A 30 16.45 19.76 -8.40
N VAL A 31 17.66 19.16 -8.33
CA VAL A 31 18.77 19.72 -7.54
C VAL A 31 19.13 21.12 -8.00
N SER A 32 19.22 21.34 -9.31
CA SER A 32 19.59 22.64 -9.90
C SER A 32 18.51 23.71 -9.68
N SER A 33 17.24 23.30 -9.63
CA SER A 33 16.13 24.23 -9.36
C SER A 33 15.96 24.58 -7.87
N ALA A 34 16.56 23.76 -6.98
CA ALA A 34 16.40 23.85 -5.52
C ALA A 34 14.92 23.80 -5.04
N GLN A 35 13.99 23.33 -5.86
CA GLN A 35 12.56 23.23 -5.50
C GLN A 35 12.25 21.86 -4.87
N PHE A 36 12.77 21.62 -3.69
CA PHE A 36 12.73 20.31 -3.03
C PHE A 36 11.39 20.00 -2.32
N ILE A 37 10.61 21.02 -1.95
CA ILE A 37 9.37 20.87 -1.20
C ILE A 37 8.19 21.21 -2.09
N ASN A 38 7.31 20.22 -2.35
CA ASN A 38 6.12 20.38 -3.20
C ASN A 38 6.42 21.06 -4.56
N GLY A 39 7.57 20.69 -5.15
CA GLY A 39 8.01 21.21 -6.43
C GLY A 39 7.11 20.81 -7.60
N PRO A 40 7.43 21.28 -8.81
CA PRO A 40 6.62 20.98 -10.01
C PRO A 40 6.48 19.49 -10.28
N ASP A 41 7.55 18.71 -10.08
CA ASP A 41 7.55 17.27 -10.34
C ASP A 41 6.57 16.51 -9.44
N VAL A 42 6.40 16.93 -8.18
CA VAL A 42 5.41 16.34 -7.26
C VAL A 42 4.01 16.54 -7.81
N LYS A 43 3.70 17.75 -8.28
CA LYS A 43 2.38 18.09 -8.85
C LYS A 43 2.11 17.32 -10.14
N SER A 44 3.11 17.25 -11.02
CA SER A 44 3.05 16.48 -12.27
C SER A 44 2.76 15.02 -12.00
N PHE A 45 3.51 14.42 -11.07
CA PHE A 45 3.32 13.03 -10.65
C PHE A 45 1.91 12.79 -10.12
N GLN A 46 1.39 13.66 -9.25
CA GLN A 46 0.02 13.54 -8.73
C GLN A 46 -1.01 13.54 -9.84
N GLN A 47 -0.87 14.43 -10.81
CA GLN A 47 -1.81 14.57 -11.92
C GLN A 47 -1.71 13.40 -12.91
N GLU A 48 -0.51 13.00 -13.27
CA GLU A 48 -0.26 11.88 -14.18
C GLU A 48 -0.77 10.57 -13.59
N LEU A 49 -0.49 10.30 -12.30
CA LEU A 49 -0.96 9.11 -11.62
C LEU A 49 -2.47 9.11 -11.45
N ALA A 50 -3.08 10.25 -11.12
CA ALA A 50 -4.54 10.37 -11.04
C ALA A 50 -5.21 10.06 -12.39
N THR A 51 -4.62 10.57 -13.48
CA THR A 51 -5.10 10.29 -14.85
C THR A 51 -4.94 8.82 -15.21
N TYR A 52 -3.78 8.24 -14.92
CA TYR A 52 -3.49 6.83 -15.20
C TYR A 52 -4.43 5.86 -14.48
N LEU A 53 -4.69 6.13 -13.19
CA LEU A 53 -5.56 5.29 -12.36
C LEU A 53 -7.05 5.61 -12.52
N GLY A 54 -7.41 6.71 -13.18
CA GLY A 54 -8.81 7.17 -13.29
C GLY A 54 -9.41 7.61 -11.96
N VAL A 55 -8.59 8.09 -11.01
CA VAL A 55 -9.02 8.56 -9.69
C VAL A 55 -9.07 10.09 -9.62
N LYS A 56 -9.87 10.63 -8.70
CA LYS A 56 -10.02 12.09 -8.55
C LYS A 56 -8.81 12.74 -7.87
N HIS A 57 -8.18 12.05 -6.93
CA HIS A 57 -7.13 12.60 -6.09
C HIS A 57 -5.99 11.61 -5.93
N VAL A 58 -4.77 12.11 -5.98
CA VAL A 58 -3.56 11.44 -5.56
C VAL A 58 -2.87 12.34 -4.54
N ILE A 59 -2.57 11.79 -3.37
CA ILE A 59 -1.87 12.49 -2.29
C ILE A 59 -0.51 11.83 -2.15
N THR A 60 0.54 12.62 -2.37
CA THR A 60 1.92 12.15 -2.21
C THR A 60 2.34 12.17 -0.75
N CYS A 61 3.11 11.17 -0.37
CA CYS A 61 3.72 11.04 0.95
C CYS A 61 5.15 10.49 0.82
N ALA A 62 5.85 10.32 1.90
CA ALA A 62 7.26 9.92 1.86
C ALA A 62 7.45 8.46 1.42
N ASN A 63 6.55 7.57 1.81
CA ASN A 63 6.64 6.12 1.56
C ASN A 63 5.29 5.43 1.78
N GLY A 64 5.22 4.11 1.50
CA GLY A 64 3.99 3.32 1.68
C GLY A 64 3.52 3.20 3.12
N THR A 65 4.44 3.13 4.08
CA THR A 65 4.09 3.08 5.51
C THR A 65 3.35 4.35 5.93
N ASP A 66 3.86 5.52 5.52
CA ASP A 66 3.20 6.80 5.76
C ASP A 66 1.84 6.88 5.04
N ALA A 67 1.73 6.30 3.83
CA ALA A 67 0.46 6.25 3.11
C ALA A 67 -0.62 5.52 3.90
N LEU A 68 -0.30 4.37 4.47
CA LEU A 68 -1.22 3.59 5.32
C LEU A 68 -1.61 4.39 6.57
N GLN A 69 -0.62 4.99 7.24
CA GLN A 69 -0.86 5.79 8.43
C GLN A 69 -1.77 6.99 8.15
N ILE A 70 -1.46 7.76 7.11
CA ILE A 70 -2.23 8.95 6.72
C ILE A 70 -3.65 8.56 6.31
N SER A 71 -3.82 7.43 5.61
CA SER A 71 -5.14 6.92 5.23
C SER A 71 -6.00 6.62 6.45
N MET A 72 -5.46 5.89 7.44
CA MET A 72 -6.17 5.57 8.67
C MET A 72 -6.53 6.83 9.50
N MET A 73 -5.60 7.78 9.57
CA MET A 73 -5.85 9.08 10.22
C MET A 73 -6.93 9.88 9.47
N GLY A 74 -6.87 9.92 8.14
CA GLY A 74 -7.82 10.63 7.28
C GLY A 74 -9.24 10.08 7.37
N LEU A 75 -9.38 8.77 7.59
CA LEU A 75 -10.67 8.12 7.83
C LEU A 75 -11.20 8.33 9.27
N GLY A 76 -10.42 8.96 10.13
CA GLY A 76 -10.83 9.27 11.50
C GLY A 76 -10.89 8.07 12.44
N LEU A 77 -10.13 7.03 12.17
CA LEU A 77 -10.01 5.87 13.06
C LEU A 77 -9.43 6.29 14.41
N LYS A 78 -9.93 5.70 15.49
CA LYS A 78 -9.60 6.10 16.86
C LYS A 78 -8.97 4.95 17.64
N PRO A 79 -8.12 5.25 18.65
CA PRO A 79 -7.58 4.21 19.52
C PRO A 79 -8.65 3.26 20.05
N GLY A 80 -8.39 1.96 19.92
CA GLY A 80 -9.31 0.88 20.29
C GLY A 80 -10.21 0.38 19.15
N ASP A 81 -10.31 1.11 18.02
CA ASP A 81 -10.97 0.58 16.82
C ASP A 81 -10.21 -0.63 16.28
N GLU A 82 -10.93 -1.62 15.80
CA GLU A 82 -10.35 -2.84 15.24
C GLU A 82 -10.20 -2.70 13.72
N VAL A 83 -9.02 -3.11 13.22
CA VAL A 83 -8.66 -3.12 11.80
C VAL A 83 -8.27 -4.54 11.41
N ILE A 84 -9.02 -5.14 10.49
CA ILE A 84 -8.76 -6.49 9.99
C ILE A 84 -7.69 -6.43 8.90
N THR A 85 -6.66 -7.28 9.01
CA THR A 85 -5.54 -7.39 8.05
C THR A 85 -5.05 -8.84 7.97
N PRO A 86 -4.42 -9.27 6.86
CA PRO A 86 -3.87 -10.61 6.78
C PRO A 86 -2.70 -10.79 7.77
N SER A 87 -2.55 -12.02 8.29
CA SER A 87 -1.41 -12.37 9.15
C SER A 87 -0.10 -12.53 8.38
N TYR A 88 -0.16 -12.70 7.07
CA TYR A 88 0.99 -12.88 6.18
C TYR A 88 1.15 -11.68 5.25
N THR A 89 1.96 -10.72 5.68
CA THR A 89 2.33 -9.52 4.92
C THR A 89 3.58 -8.87 5.52
N TYR A 90 4.06 -7.78 4.90
CA TYR A 90 5.09 -6.94 5.49
C TYR A 90 4.57 -6.24 6.75
N ILE A 91 5.44 -6.06 7.73
CA ILE A 91 5.06 -5.58 9.08
C ILE A 91 4.42 -4.18 9.08
N ALA A 92 4.72 -3.34 8.08
CA ALA A 92 4.24 -1.96 8.02
C ALA A 92 2.72 -1.84 8.17
N THR A 93 1.95 -2.74 7.54
CA THR A 93 0.48 -2.74 7.63
C THR A 93 0.00 -2.86 9.08
N THR A 94 0.65 -3.73 9.85
CA THR A 94 0.31 -3.95 11.27
C THR A 94 0.92 -2.87 12.18
N GLU A 95 2.14 -2.45 11.86
CA GLU A 95 2.88 -1.45 12.64
C GLU A 95 2.12 -0.13 12.75
N VAL A 96 1.58 0.37 11.64
CA VAL A 96 0.82 1.63 11.65
C VAL A 96 -0.50 1.51 12.40
N ILE A 97 -1.15 0.34 12.37
CA ILE A 97 -2.35 0.06 13.18
C ILE A 97 -2.00 0.20 14.68
N GLY A 98 -0.90 -0.44 15.10
CA GLY A 98 -0.42 -0.35 16.48
C GLY A 98 0.04 1.05 16.88
N LEU A 99 0.76 1.75 15.98
CA LEU A 99 1.26 3.11 16.20
C LEU A 99 0.13 4.12 16.48
N LEU A 100 -1.00 3.95 15.81
CA LEU A 100 -2.19 4.79 15.99
C LEU A 100 -3.06 4.38 17.19
N GLY A 101 -2.62 3.37 17.99
CA GLY A 101 -3.40 2.85 19.10
C GLY A 101 -4.64 2.05 18.67
N LEU A 102 -4.73 1.71 17.39
CA LEU A 102 -5.75 0.82 16.85
C LEU A 102 -5.42 -0.63 17.23
N LYS A 103 -6.38 -1.52 17.08
CA LYS A 103 -6.20 -2.94 17.38
C LYS A 103 -6.14 -3.75 16.09
N PRO A 104 -5.01 -4.35 15.73
CA PRO A 104 -4.95 -5.25 14.59
C PRO A 104 -5.71 -6.55 14.89
N VAL A 105 -6.54 -6.97 13.97
CA VAL A 105 -7.26 -8.23 13.97
C VAL A 105 -6.74 -9.05 12.81
N PHE A 106 -5.91 -10.04 13.13
CA PHE A 106 -5.31 -10.89 12.11
C PHE A 106 -6.29 -11.95 11.64
N VAL A 107 -6.33 -12.13 10.33
CA VAL A 107 -7.04 -13.23 9.68
C VAL A 107 -6.07 -14.01 8.79
N ASP A 108 -6.43 -15.25 8.51
CA ASP A 108 -5.60 -16.12 7.68
C ASP A 108 -5.69 -15.77 6.20
N CYS A 109 -4.79 -16.33 5.41
CA CYS A 109 -4.70 -16.15 3.98
C CYS A 109 -5.20 -17.41 3.26
N GLU A 110 -5.62 -17.23 2.02
CA GLU A 110 -5.95 -18.35 1.13
C GLU A 110 -4.65 -19.08 0.74
N PRO A 111 -4.61 -20.41 0.80
CA PRO A 111 -3.38 -21.20 0.59
C PRO A 111 -2.81 -21.06 -0.83
N ASP A 112 -3.66 -20.82 -1.81
CA ASP A 112 -3.27 -20.80 -3.22
C ASP A 112 -2.77 -19.42 -3.68
N THR A 113 -3.27 -18.34 -3.07
CA THR A 113 -2.98 -16.96 -3.48
C THR A 113 -2.18 -16.18 -2.46
N PHE A 114 -2.14 -16.64 -1.21
CA PHE A 114 -1.62 -15.92 -0.04
C PHE A 114 -2.31 -14.58 0.25
N ASN A 115 -3.35 -14.26 -0.50
CA ASN A 115 -4.19 -13.10 -0.24
C ASN A 115 -5.14 -13.37 0.94
N ILE A 116 -5.63 -12.29 1.54
CA ILE A 116 -6.52 -12.35 2.71
C ILE A 116 -7.75 -13.23 2.45
N SER A 117 -8.09 -14.11 3.39
CA SER A 117 -9.26 -14.97 3.27
C SER A 117 -10.56 -14.20 3.53
N VAL A 118 -11.42 -14.14 2.52
CA VAL A 118 -12.72 -13.46 2.59
C VAL A 118 -13.60 -14.07 3.68
N SER A 119 -13.61 -15.40 3.78
CA SER A 119 -14.40 -16.11 4.81
C SER A 119 -13.89 -15.85 6.22
N ALA A 120 -12.59 -15.62 6.38
CA ALA A 120 -11.98 -15.28 7.66
C ALA A 120 -12.28 -13.82 8.06
N ILE A 121 -12.33 -12.89 7.10
CA ILE A 121 -12.77 -11.50 7.35
C ILE A 121 -14.15 -11.50 8.00
N GLU A 122 -15.14 -12.15 7.38
CA GLU A 122 -16.53 -12.10 7.87
C GLU A 122 -16.68 -12.66 9.29
N LYS A 123 -15.92 -13.70 9.62
CA LYS A 123 -15.90 -14.30 10.96
C LYS A 123 -15.21 -13.42 12.02
N ALA A 124 -14.29 -12.56 11.61
CA ALA A 124 -13.51 -11.72 12.50
C ALA A 124 -14.18 -10.38 12.84
N ILE A 125 -15.27 -10.02 12.16
CA ILE A 125 -15.96 -8.75 12.38
C ILE A 125 -16.62 -8.72 13.76
N THR A 126 -16.38 -7.62 14.47
CA THR A 126 -17.01 -7.28 15.74
C THR A 126 -17.67 -5.90 15.66
N SER A 127 -18.35 -5.48 16.73
CA SER A 127 -18.89 -4.11 16.85
C SER A 127 -17.82 -3.01 16.86
N LYS A 128 -16.56 -3.37 17.12
CA LYS A 128 -15.40 -2.46 17.14
C LYS A 128 -14.66 -2.40 15.81
N THR A 129 -14.94 -3.29 14.88
CA THR A 129 -14.29 -3.30 13.55
C THR A 129 -14.70 -2.04 12.80
N LYS A 130 -13.71 -1.32 12.26
CA LYS A 130 -13.91 -0.08 11.49
C LYS A 130 -13.32 -0.14 10.10
N ALA A 131 -12.29 -0.95 9.87
CA ALA A 131 -11.64 -1.05 8.57
C ALA A 131 -11.14 -2.46 8.27
N ILE A 132 -10.97 -2.71 6.99
CA ILE A 132 -10.29 -3.88 6.43
C ILE A 132 -9.11 -3.35 5.60
N VAL A 133 -7.93 -3.93 5.80
CA VAL A 133 -6.73 -3.63 5.00
C VAL A 133 -6.31 -4.91 4.27
N PRO A 134 -6.87 -5.18 3.07
CA PRO A 134 -6.36 -6.23 2.22
C PRO A 134 -4.99 -5.84 1.65
N VAL A 135 -4.09 -6.80 1.51
CA VAL A 135 -2.76 -6.59 0.91
C VAL A 135 -2.69 -7.36 -0.40
N HIS A 136 -2.35 -6.67 -1.48
CA HIS A 136 -2.14 -7.27 -2.80
C HIS A 136 -0.75 -7.90 -2.86
N LEU A 137 -0.61 -9.04 -2.21
CA LEU A 137 0.68 -9.64 -1.92
C LEU A 137 1.43 -10.01 -3.21
N TYR A 138 2.68 -9.60 -3.31
CA TYR A 138 3.56 -9.80 -4.47
C TYR A 138 2.97 -9.29 -5.80
N GLY A 139 2.05 -8.31 -5.75
CA GLY A 139 1.41 -7.74 -6.94
C GLY A 139 0.21 -8.54 -7.45
N GLN A 140 -0.24 -9.58 -6.71
CA GLN A 140 -1.48 -10.29 -7.00
C GLN A 140 -2.65 -9.63 -6.28
N ALA A 141 -3.59 -9.07 -7.03
CA ALA A 141 -4.77 -8.42 -6.46
C ALA A 141 -5.63 -9.40 -5.64
N CYS A 142 -6.10 -8.94 -4.49
CA CYS A 142 -7.14 -9.63 -3.73
C CYS A 142 -8.45 -9.69 -4.51
N ASP A 143 -9.31 -10.65 -4.20
CA ASP A 143 -10.68 -10.63 -4.70
C ASP A 143 -11.47 -9.52 -3.99
N MET A 144 -11.42 -8.32 -4.58
CA MET A 144 -11.99 -7.12 -3.97
C MET A 144 -13.51 -7.11 -3.97
N GLN A 145 -14.17 -7.83 -4.90
CA GLN A 145 -15.62 -7.79 -5.01
C GLN A 145 -16.32 -8.29 -3.72
N PRO A 146 -16.03 -9.48 -3.18
CA PRO A 146 -16.63 -9.93 -1.92
C PRO A 146 -16.15 -9.10 -0.72
N ILE A 147 -14.89 -8.63 -0.70
CA ILE A 147 -14.39 -7.76 0.38
C ILE A 147 -15.22 -6.47 0.45
N MET A 148 -15.46 -5.82 -0.68
CA MET A 148 -16.27 -4.62 -0.75
C MET A 148 -17.74 -4.86 -0.38
N GLN A 149 -18.29 -6.05 -0.69
CA GLN A 149 -19.65 -6.44 -0.26
C GLN A 149 -19.73 -6.55 1.27
N ILE A 150 -18.75 -7.21 1.90
CA ILE A 150 -18.64 -7.30 3.36
C ILE A 150 -18.49 -5.91 3.98
N ALA A 151 -17.58 -5.10 3.46
CA ALA A 151 -17.35 -3.75 3.96
C ALA A 151 -18.64 -2.91 3.89
N LYS A 152 -19.35 -2.95 2.79
CA LYS A 152 -20.65 -2.27 2.64
C LYS A 152 -21.71 -2.78 3.61
N LYS A 153 -21.84 -4.10 3.78
CA LYS A 153 -22.80 -4.75 4.70
C LYS A 153 -22.58 -4.29 6.14
N HIS A 154 -21.33 -4.12 6.55
CA HIS A 154 -20.96 -3.80 7.93
C HIS A 154 -20.53 -2.34 8.12
N ASN A 155 -20.65 -1.50 7.09
CA ASN A 155 -20.25 -0.08 7.11
C ASN A 155 -18.78 0.11 7.52
N LEU A 156 -17.88 -0.66 6.92
CA LEU A 156 -16.45 -0.63 7.16
C LEU A 156 -15.71 0.14 6.05
N PHE A 157 -14.61 0.78 6.41
CA PHE A 157 -13.67 1.32 5.45
C PHE A 157 -12.80 0.21 4.85
N VAL A 158 -12.31 0.43 3.63
CA VAL A 158 -11.34 -0.45 2.99
C VAL A 158 -10.13 0.40 2.57
N ILE A 159 -8.94 -0.05 2.95
CA ILE A 159 -7.65 0.54 2.55
C ILE A 159 -6.88 -0.57 1.85
N GLU A 160 -6.69 -0.42 0.54
CA GLU A 160 -5.91 -1.38 -0.25
C GLU A 160 -4.41 -1.09 -0.09
N ASP A 161 -3.67 -2.09 0.37
CA ASP A 161 -2.21 -2.06 0.55
C ASP A 161 -1.50 -2.85 -0.56
#